data_c340bb24f436bee059b043818446ca61
#
_entry.id   c340bb24f436bee059b043818446ca61
#
_cell.length_a   1.000
_cell.length_b   1.000
_cell.length_c   1.000
_cell.angle_alpha   90.00
_cell.angle_beta   90.00
_cell.angle_gamma   90.00
#
_symmetry.space_group_name_H-M   'P 1'
#
loop_
_entity.id
_entity.type
_entity.pdbx_description
1 polymer ?
#
loop_
_entity_poly.entity_id
_entity_poly.type
_entity_poly.pdbx_seq_one_letter_code
_entity_poly.pdbx_strand_id
1 'polypeptide(L)'
;VRAVIAKQTEALRSLDVLPPEAFAALPAQLLHGDFHDEQIIWQGESIVAVVDWEMWKTDLRVWELARSLTFSNLLDSPLMEEYLAGYGQHIRLSEAECRLGLRLWWQSRLVGLWVWAAYFLQGNERVRSLFPAAIEDVNRATDAPWKAALEDRFVRAALAQ
;
A
#
# COMPACT_ATOMS: atom_id res chain seq x y z
N VAL A 1 1.61 -9.99 19.95
CA VAL A 1 1.19 -8.60 19.85
C VAL A 1 2.21 -7.66 20.51
N ARG A 2 2.53 -7.79 21.84
CA ARG A 2 3.46 -6.86 22.53
C ARG A 2 4.80 -6.68 21.81
N ALA A 3 5.43 -7.78 21.35
CA ALA A 3 6.69 -7.74 20.62
C ALA A 3 6.57 -6.97 19.29
N VAL A 4 5.45 -7.11 18.60
CA VAL A 4 5.17 -6.40 17.33
C VAL A 4 4.97 -4.90 17.58
N ILE A 5 4.23 -4.53 18.61
CA ILE A 5 4.06 -3.12 18.99
C ILE A 5 5.41 -2.50 19.38
N ALA A 6 6.25 -3.21 20.13
CA ALA A 6 7.61 -2.74 20.45
C ALA A 6 8.47 -2.55 19.19
N LYS A 7 8.44 -3.50 18.26
CA LYS A 7 9.11 -3.42 16.96
C LYS A 7 8.63 -2.23 16.12
N GLN A 8 7.32 -2.02 16.05
CA GLN A 8 6.70 -0.89 15.36
C GLN A 8 7.11 0.45 16.00
N THR A 9 7.09 0.51 17.33
CA THR A 9 7.51 1.70 18.08
C THR A 9 8.97 2.07 17.79
N GLU A 10 9.87 1.09 17.76
CA GLU A 10 11.27 1.32 17.44
C GLU A 10 11.47 1.78 16.00
N ALA A 11 10.75 1.15 15.05
CA ALA A 11 10.76 1.57 13.66
C ALA A 11 10.24 3.01 13.48
N LEU A 12 9.23 3.41 14.24
CA LEU A 12 8.70 4.78 14.23
C LEU A 12 9.68 5.81 14.77
N ARG A 13 10.47 5.45 15.81
CA ARG A 13 11.51 6.35 16.39
C ARG A 13 12.64 6.63 15.39
N SER A 14 12.96 5.64 14.56
CA SER A 14 14.03 5.71 13.56
C SER A 14 13.52 6.06 12.17
N LEU A 15 12.22 6.41 12.02
CA LEU A 15 11.61 6.67 10.74
C LEU A 15 12.16 7.95 10.12
N ASP A 16 12.84 7.80 8.98
CA ASP A 16 13.21 8.92 8.13
C ASP A 16 11.98 9.37 7.32
N VAL A 17 11.26 10.35 7.86
CA VAL A 17 10.04 10.88 7.25
C VAL A 17 10.40 11.65 6.00
N LEU A 18 9.80 11.28 4.88
CA LEU A 18 9.98 12.00 3.64
C LEU A 18 9.38 13.41 3.75
N PRO A 19 10.15 14.45 3.41
CA PRO A 19 9.64 15.81 3.43
C PRO A 19 8.63 16.02 2.30
N PRO A 20 7.63 16.92 2.49
CA PRO A 20 6.61 17.18 1.47
C PRO A 20 7.18 17.54 0.09
N GLU A 21 8.33 18.19 0.05
CA GLU A 21 9.01 18.60 -1.18
C GLU A 21 9.44 17.41 -2.05
N ALA A 22 9.71 16.25 -1.44
CA ALA A 22 10.06 15.03 -2.18
C ALA A 22 8.92 14.56 -3.09
N PHE A 23 7.69 14.93 -2.78
CA PHE A 23 6.49 14.55 -3.52
C PHE A 23 5.98 15.64 -4.47
N ALA A 24 6.40 16.89 -4.29
CA ALA A 24 5.85 18.04 -5.01
C ALA A 24 6.02 17.97 -6.53
N ALA A 25 7.03 17.27 -7.02
CA ALA A 25 7.29 17.07 -8.45
C ALA A 25 6.64 15.81 -9.03
N LEU A 26 6.01 14.99 -8.18
CA LEU A 26 5.37 13.75 -8.63
C LEU A 26 3.94 14.00 -9.12
N PRO A 27 3.50 13.28 -10.17
CA PRO A 27 2.13 13.38 -10.64
C PRO A 27 1.13 12.94 -9.57
N ALA A 28 0.18 13.82 -9.25
CA ALA A 28 -0.99 13.49 -8.47
C ALA A 28 -2.21 13.38 -9.39
N GLN A 29 -3.13 12.48 -9.07
CA GLN A 29 -4.38 12.31 -9.79
C GLN A 29 -5.52 12.00 -8.85
N LEU A 30 -6.75 12.05 -9.35
CA LEU A 30 -7.91 11.57 -8.62
C LEU A 30 -7.79 10.05 -8.47
N LEU A 31 -7.84 9.60 -7.24
CA LEU A 31 -7.78 8.19 -6.85
C LEU A 31 -9.11 7.77 -6.24
N HIS A 32 -9.38 6.48 -6.28
CA HIS A 32 -10.49 5.86 -5.57
C HIS A 32 -10.30 5.99 -4.05
N GLY A 33 -9.06 5.84 -3.58
CA GLY A 33 -8.66 5.94 -2.17
C GLY A 33 -8.80 4.64 -1.40
N ASP A 34 -9.61 3.69 -1.90
CA ASP A 34 -9.81 2.35 -1.32
C ASP A 34 -9.91 1.24 -2.38
N PHE A 35 -9.25 1.40 -3.52
CA PHE A 35 -9.34 0.47 -4.63
C PHE A 35 -8.67 -0.88 -4.30
N HIS A 36 -9.43 -1.96 -4.39
CA HIS A 36 -8.99 -3.36 -4.32
C HIS A 36 -10.07 -4.28 -4.92
N ASP A 37 -9.83 -5.58 -4.96
CA ASP A 37 -10.69 -6.55 -5.64
C ASP A 37 -12.15 -6.59 -5.12
N GLU A 38 -12.38 -6.36 -3.83
CA GLU A 38 -13.74 -6.30 -3.25
C GLU A 38 -14.57 -5.09 -3.71
N GLN A 39 -13.91 -4.06 -4.29
CA GLN A 39 -14.60 -2.88 -4.83
C GLN A 39 -14.95 -3.04 -6.32
N ILE A 40 -14.68 -4.21 -6.90
CA ILE A 40 -14.92 -4.51 -8.30
C ILE A 40 -16.11 -5.46 -8.43
N ILE A 41 -17.14 -5.03 -9.15
CA ILE A 41 -18.30 -5.89 -9.47
C ILE A 41 -18.08 -6.53 -10.83
N TRP A 42 -18.12 -7.85 -10.86
CA TRP A 42 -17.95 -8.67 -12.04
C TRP A 42 -19.27 -9.24 -12.54
N GLN A 43 -19.40 -9.34 -13.86
CA GLN A 43 -20.44 -10.11 -14.52
C GLN A 43 -19.76 -11.05 -15.54
N GLY A 44 -19.64 -12.32 -15.20
CA GLY A 44 -18.77 -13.25 -15.95
C GLY A 44 -17.31 -12.78 -15.89
N GLU A 45 -16.70 -12.54 -17.04
CA GLU A 45 -15.30 -12.05 -17.17
C GLU A 45 -15.20 -10.51 -17.34
N SER A 46 -16.32 -9.81 -17.23
CA SER A 46 -16.37 -8.35 -17.45
C SER A 46 -16.55 -7.59 -16.15
N ILE A 47 -15.79 -6.50 -15.99
CA ILE A 47 -16.01 -5.53 -14.92
C ILE A 47 -17.22 -4.67 -15.34
N VAL A 48 -18.26 -4.64 -14.49
CA VAL A 48 -19.46 -3.85 -14.72
C VAL A 48 -19.56 -2.61 -13.84
N ALA A 49 -18.86 -2.58 -12.70
CA ALA A 49 -18.80 -1.41 -11.86
C ALA A 49 -17.56 -1.44 -10.96
N VAL A 50 -17.12 -0.24 -10.57
CA VAL A 50 -16.24 0.01 -9.42
C VAL A 50 -17.06 0.82 -8.42
N VAL A 51 -17.15 0.34 -7.19
CA VAL A 51 -18.04 0.89 -6.14
C VAL A 51 -17.23 1.40 -4.94
N ASP A 52 -17.93 2.01 -3.98
CA ASP A 52 -17.36 2.49 -2.72
C ASP A 52 -16.33 3.63 -2.88
N TRP A 53 -16.74 4.67 -3.58
CA TRP A 53 -15.94 5.86 -3.87
C TRP A 53 -15.88 6.88 -2.71
N GLU A 54 -16.32 6.54 -1.51
CA GLU A 54 -16.38 7.52 -0.40
C GLU A 54 -15.02 8.01 0.09
N MET A 55 -13.95 7.26 -0.20
CA MET A 55 -12.57 7.59 0.16
C MET A 55 -11.79 8.32 -0.95
N TRP A 56 -12.47 8.75 -2.03
CA TRP A 56 -11.80 9.39 -3.15
C TRP A 56 -10.98 10.62 -2.73
N LYS A 57 -9.82 10.79 -3.33
CA LYS A 57 -8.90 11.90 -3.06
C LYS A 57 -7.95 12.15 -4.22
N THR A 58 -7.32 13.33 -4.25
CA THR A 58 -6.18 13.58 -5.11
C THR A 58 -4.90 13.23 -4.34
N ASP A 59 -4.13 12.27 -4.85
CA ASP A 59 -2.92 11.78 -4.21
C ASP A 59 -1.98 11.12 -5.24
N LEU A 60 -0.85 10.59 -4.77
CA LEU A 60 0.14 9.87 -5.58
C LEU A 60 -0.42 8.51 -6.03
N ARG A 61 -0.46 8.30 -7.34
CA ARG A 61 -1.04 7.10 -7.95
C ARG A 61 -0.34 5.80 -7.54
N VAL A 62 0.98 5.80 -7.35
CA VAL A 62 1.73 4.60 -6.91
C VAL A 62 1.36 4.21 -5.48
N TRP A 63 0.97 5.16 -4.63
CA TRP A 63 0.44 4.84 -3.30
C TRP A 63 -0.82 3.96 -3.39
N GLU A 64 -1.76 4.29 -4.29
CA GLU A 64 -2.96 3.47 -4.50
C GLU A 64 -2.66 2.13 -5.16
N LEU A 65 -1.72 2.10 -6.12
CA LEU A 65 -1.28 0.83 -6.72
C LEU A 65 -0.69 -0.12 -5.67
N ALA A 66 0.20 0.38 -4.81
CA ALA A 66 0.77 -0.42 -3.73
C ALA A 66 -0.29 -0.87 -2.71
N ARG A 67 -1.26 0.00 -2.42
CA ARG A 67 -2.41 -0.31 -1.58
C ARG A 67 -3.27 -1.41 -2.19
N SER A 68 -3.70 -1.24 -3.43
CA SER A 68 -4.51 -2.22 -4.17
C SER A 68 -3.85 -3.58 -4.22
N LEU A 69 -2.58 -3.64 -4.64
CA LEU A 69 -1.81 -4.88 -4.68
C LEU A 69 -1.67 -5.54 -3.30
N THR A 70 -1.54 -4.75 -2.24
CA THR A 70 -1.45 -5.29 -0.87
C THR A 70 -2.77 -5.92 -0.43
N PHE A 71 -3.88 -5.21 -0.59
CA PHE A 71 -5.20 -5.69 -0.11
C PHE A 71 -5.74 -6.83 -0.97
N SER A 72 -5.42 -6.87 -2.26
CA SER A 72 -5.73 -8.01 -3.14
C SER A 72 -4.71 -9.17 -3.02
N ASN A 73 -3.77 -9.12 -2.10
CA ASN A 73 -2.70 -10.11 -1.90
C ASN A 73 -1.81 -10.36 -3.14
N LEU A 74 -1.62 -9.34 -3.95
CA LEU A 74 -0.86 -9.43 -5.20
C LEU A 74 0.55 -8.84 -5.11
N LEU A 75 0.84 -7.97 -4.11
CA LEU A 75 2.07 -7.16 -4.06
C LEU A 75 3.37 -7.98 -4.10
N ASP A 76 3.38 -9.19 -3.59
CA ASP A 76 4.53 -10.10 -3.62
C ASP A 76 4.23 -11.40 -4.41
N SER A 77 3.23 -11.37 -5.25
CA SER A 77 2.84 -12.48 -6.12
C SER A 77 3.41 -12.34 -7.54
N PRO A 78 3.45 -13.41 -8.34
CA PRO A 78 3.76 -13.31 -9.76
C PRO A 78 2.80 -12.40 -10.55
N LEU A 79 1.56 -12.24 -10.07
CA LEU A 79 0.53 -11.42 -10.73
C LEU A 79 0.77 -9.91 -10.58
N MET A 80 1.71 -9.48 -9.72
CA MET A 80 2.08 -8.07 -9.61
C MET A 80 2.57 -7.52 -10.95
N GLU A 81 3.39 -8.28 -11.68
CA GLU A 81 3.92 -7.86 -12.98
C GLU A 81 2.81 -7.72 -14.01
N GLU A 82 1.85 -8.65 -14.03
CA GLU A 82 0.70 -8.59 -14.93
C GLU A 82 -0.21 -7.40 -14.61
N TYR A 83 -0.45 -7.14 -13.32
CA TYR A 83 -1.22 -5.99 -12.86
C TYR A 83 -0.56 -4.66 -13.30
N LEU A 84 0.76 -4.53 -13.08
CA LEU A 84 1.50 -3.34 -13.47
C LEU A 84 1.58 -3.19 -14.99
N ALA A 85 1.71 -4.29 -15.74
CA ALA A 85 1.68 -4.28 -17.20
C ALA A 85 0.32 -3.81 -17.73
N GLY A 86 -0.79 -4.27 -17.14
CA GLY A 86 -2.13 -3.78 -17.46
C GLY A 86 -2.30 -2.28 -17.19
N TYR A 87 -1.84 -1.81 -16.05
CA TYR A 87 -1.88 -0.39 -15.70
C TYR A 87 -1.07 0.47 -16.68
N GLY A 88 0.11 0.00 -17.05
CA GLY A 88 1.02 0.72 -17.94
C GLY A 88 0.55 0.83 -19.39
N GLN A 89 -0.41 0.05 -19.82
CA GLN A 89 -1.06 0.27 -21.12
C GLN A 89 -1.77 1.64 -21.19
N HIS A 90 -2.10 2.21 -20.05
CA HIS A 90 -2.83 3.47 -19.94
C HIS A 90 -2.00 4.60 -19.35
N ILE A 91 -1.14 4.29 -18.39
CA ILE A 91 -0.39 5.30 -17.62
C ILE A 91 1.05 4.82 -17.42
N ARG A 92 2.01 5.59 -17.92
CA ARG A 92 3.43 5.33 -17.67
C ARG A 92 3.84 5.89 -16.31
N LEU A 93 4.55 5.07 -15.55
CA LEU A 93 5.15 5.45 -14.29
C LEU A 93 6.63 5.80 -14.50
N SER A 94 7.15 6.72 -13.70
CA SER A 94 8.59 6.96 -13.61
C SER A 94 9.21 6.17 -12.46
N GLU A 95 10.51 5.95 -12.51
CA GLU A 95 11.24 5.28 -11.42
C GLU A 95 11.09 6.04 -10.09
N ALA A 96 11.16 7.37 -10.13
CA ALA A 96 11.00 8.21 -8.94
C ALA A 96 9.60 8.04 -8.30
N GLU A 97 8.53 7.98 -9.11
CA GLU A 97 7.19 7.70 -8.60
C GLU A 97 7.10 6.33 -7.93
N CYS A 98 7.65 5.30 -8.56
CA CYS A 98 7.62 3.94 -8.02
C CYS A 98 8.32 3.87 -6.67
N ARG A 99 9.55 4.37 -6.58
CA ARG A 99 10.35 4.34 -5.35
C ARG A 99 9.74 5.18 -4.24
N LEU A 100 9.38 6.42 -4.52
CA LEU A 100 8.80 7.32 -3.51
C LEU A 100 7.40 6.88 -3.09
N GLY A 101 6.57 6.42 -4.02
CA GLY A 101 5.23 5.92 -3.72
C GLY A 101 5.25 4.66 -2.83
N LEU A 102 6.13 3.70 -3.12
CA LEU A 102 6.32 2.52 -2.27
C LEU A 102 6.87 2.90 -0.89
N ARG A 103 7.83 3.82 -0.83
CA ARG A 103 8.35 4.30 0.45
C ARG A 103 7.26 4.96 1.28
N LEU A 104 6.42 5.81 0.67
CA LEU A 104 5.27 6.42 1.34
C LEU A 104 4.27 5.35 1.82
N TRP A 105 4.03 4.32 1.01
CA TRP A 105 3.18 3.19 1.39
C TRP A 105 3.68 2.52 2.67
N TRP A 106 4.97 2.14 2.72
CA TRP A 106 5.55 1.51 3.90
C TRP A 106 5.54 2.41 5.14
N GLN A 107 5.78 3.71 4.97
CA GLN A 107 5.64 4.68 6.06
C GLN A 107 4.20 4.71 6.57
N SER A 108 3.21 4.72 5.69
CA SER A 108 1.79 4.70 6.08
C SER A 108 1.41 3.44 6.87
N ARG A 109 1.99 2.29 6.53
CA ARG A 109 1.78 1.03 7.29
C ARG A 109 2.40 1.09 8.68
N LEU A 110 3.55 1.72 8.83
CA LEU A 110 4.19 1.90 10.15
C LEU A 110 3.43 2.87 11.04
N VAL A 111 2.90 3.99 10.51
CA VAL A 111 2.14 4.95 11.31
C VAL A 111 0.70 4.50 11.57
N GLY A 112 0.22 3.46 10.93
CA GLY A 112 -1.12 2.90 11.08
C GLY A 112 -1.32 2.20 12.43
N LEU A 113 -1.59 2.96 13.50
CA LEU A 113 -1.78 2.42 14.87
C LEU A 113 -3.24 2.15 15.23
N TRP A 114 -4.17 2.36 14.31
CA TRP A 114 -5.60 2.37 14.62
C TRP A 114 -6.12 1.03 15.16
N VAL A 115 -5.62 -0.11 14.67
CA VAL A 115 -6.02 -1.44 15.14
C VAL A 115 -5.67 -1.62 16.61
N TRP A 116 -4.44 -1.22 17.00
CA TRP A 116 -3.99 -1.31 18.38
C TRP A 116 -4.73 -0.31 19.28
N ALA A 117 -4.91 0.93 18.81
CA ALA A 117 -5.65 1.96 19.55
C ALA A 117 -7.12 1.54 19.78
N ALA A 118 -7.80 1.04 18.74
CA ALA A 118 -9.18 0.58 18.84
C ALA A 118 -9.31 -0.57 19.86
N TYR A 119 -8.39 -1.53 19.83
CA TYR A 119 -8.43 -2.68 20.76
C TYR A 119 -8.05 -2.29 22.19
N PHE A 120 -6.84 -1.71 22.37
CA PHE A 120 -6.28 -1.53 23.71
C PHE A 120 -6.78 -0.28 24.44
N LEU A 121 -7.16 0.79 23.71
CA LEU A 121 -7.58 2.05 24.31
C LEU A 121 -9.10 2.23 24.31
N GLN A 122 -9.79 1.65 23.30
CA GLN A 122 -11.25 1.82 23.15
C GLN A 122 -12.03 0.55 23.50
N GLY A 123 -11.36 -0.58 23.79
CA GLY A 123 -12.01 -1.85 24.11
C GLY A 123 -12.80 -2.48 22.96
N ASN A 124 -12.48 -2.13 21.70
CA ASN A 124 -13.17 -2.67 20.54
C ASN A 124 -12.64 -4.07 20.18
N GLU A 125 -13.29 -5.09 20.73
CA GLU A 125 -12.92 -6.51 20.47
C GLU A 125 -13.10 -6.94 19.00
N ARG A 126 -13.92 -6.23 18.20
CA ARG A 126 -14.18 -6.61 16.80
C ARG A 126 -12.93 -6.51 15.92
N VAL A 127 -12.03 -5.59 16.24
CA VAL A 127 -10.78 -5.42 15.47
C VAL A 127 -9.75 -6.50 15.73
N ARG A 128 -9.98 -7.43 16.67
CA ARG A 128 -9.07 -8.53 16.97
C ARG A 128 -8.83 -9.46 15.76
N SER A 129 -9.83 -9.62 14.90
CA SER A 129 -9.71 -10.37 13.65
C SER A 129 -8.68 -9.77 12.67
N LEU A 130 -8.36 -8.48 12.81
CA LEU A 130 -7.38 -7.75 11.98
C LEU A 130 -5.94 -7.87 12.49
N PHE A 131 -5.71 -8.48 13.66
CA PHE A 131 -4.36 -8.60 14.23
C PHE A 131 -3.37 -9.34 13.31
N PRO A 132 -3.72 -10.46 12.66
CA PRO A 132 -2.80 -11.13 11.75
C PRO A 132 -2.31 -10.18 10.64
N ALA A 133 -3.20 -9.45 10.00
CA ALA A 133 -2.85 -8.50 8.94
C ALA A 133 -1.99 -7.34 9.48
N ALA A 134 -2.36 -6.75 10.62
CA ALA A 134 -1.58 -5.68 11.24
C ALA A 134 -0.17 -6.13 11.68
N ILE A 135 -0.02 -7.38 12.14
CA ILE A 135 1.28 -7.98 12.47
C ILE A 135 2.12 -8.14 11.22
N GLU A 136 1.53 -8.67 10.16
CA GLU A 136 2.20 -8.86 8.88
C GLU A 136 2.68 -7.53 8.27
N ASP A 137 1.84 -6.52 8.28
CA ASP A 137 2.19 -5.17 7.83
C ASP A 137 3.44 -4.63 8.55
N VAL A 138 3.49 -4.74 9.89
CA VAL A 138 4.66 -4.30 10.65
C VAL A 138 5.90 -5.12 10.29
N ASN A 139 5.76 -6.45 10.14
CA ASN A 139 6.87 -7.31 9.78
C ASN A 139 7.45 -6.93 8.41
N ARG A 140 6.61 -6.79 7.39
CA ARG A 140 7.01 -6.38 6.05
C ARG A 140 7.60 -4.98 6.02
N ALA A 141 6.94 -4.01 6.66
CA ALA A 141 7.42 -2.63 6.71
C ALA A 141 8.77 -2.46 7.42
N THR A 142 9.13 -3.40 8.31
CA THR A 142 10.41 -3.38 9.05
C THR A 142 11.47 -4.33 8.48
N ASP A 143 11.16 -5.12 7.44
CA ASP A 143 12.10 -6.01 6.75
C ASP A 143 12.80 -5.24 5.61
N ALA A 144 13.95 -4.66 5.90
CA ALA A 144 14.67 -3.84 4.92
C ALA A 144 15.14 -4.64 3.69
N PRO A 145 15.74 -5.86 3.80
CA PRO A 145 16.09 -6.67 2.64
C PRO A 145 14.89 -7.03 1.76
N TRP A 146 13.79 -7.45 2.37
CA TRP A 146 12.58 -7.79 1.63
C TRP A 146 12.00 -6.56 0.90
N LYS A 147 11.91 -5.39 1.57
CA LYS A 147 11.43 -4.15 0.94
C LYS A 147 12.28 -3.73 -0.25
N ALA A 148 13.62 -3.82 -0.14
CA ALA A 148 14.52 -3.47 -1.24
C ALA A 148 14.32 -4.40 -2.45
N ALA A 149 14.21 -5.70 -2.22
CA ALA A 149 13.97 -6.68 -3.29
C ALA A 149 12.61 -6.46 -3.97
N LEU A 150 11.56 -6.19 -3.17
CA LEU A 150 10.23 -5.90 -3.70
C LEU A 150 10.20 -4.59 -4.50
N GLU A 151 10.84 -3.54 -3.98
CA GLU A 151 10.94 -2.24 -4.67
C GLU A 151 11.61 -2.40 -6.03
N ASP A 152 12.75 -3.09 -6.10
CA ASP A 152 13.45 -3.33 -7.37
C ASP A 152 12.62 -4.17 -8.34
N ARG A 153 11.86 -5.14 -7.85
CA ARG A 153 10.96 -5.95 -8.65
C ARG A 153 9.79 -5.11 -9.18
N PHE A 154 9.16 -4.31 -8.33
CA PHE A 154 8.06 -3.41 -8.69
C PHE A 154 8.52 -2.38 -9.75
N VAL A 155 9.67 -1.74 -9.53
CA VAL A 155 10.25 -0.76 -10.47
C VAL A 155 10.50 -1.41 -11.83
N ARG A 156 11.15 -2.56 -11.87
CA ARG A 156 11.39 -3.28 -13.14
C ARG A 156 10.09 -3.60 -13.86
N ALA A 157 9.10 -4.11 -13.16
CA ALA A 157 7.81 -4.45 -13.75
C ALA A 157 7.06 -3.22 -14.28
N ALA A 158 7.07 -2.12 -13.52
CA ALA A 158 6.41 -0.88 -13.89
C ALA A 158 7.08 -0.16 -15.08
N LEU A 159 8.38 -0.35 -15.28
CA LEU A 159 9.15 0.30 -16.36
C LEU A 159 9.38 -0.60 -17.59
N ALA A 160 9.02 -1.87 -17.54
CA ALA A 160 9.18 -2.83 -18.65
C ALA A 160 8.18 -2.64 -19.80
N GLN A 161 7.49 -1.50 -19.88
CA GLN A 161 6.36 -1.23 -20.79
C GLN A 161 6.75 -0.35 -21.97
#